data_89936d47672e2d8975621850687b058e
#
_entry.id   89936d47672e2d8975621850687b058e
#
_cell.length_a   1.000
_cell.length_b   1.000
_cell.length_c   1.000
_cell.angle_alpha   90.00
_cell.angle_beta   90.00
_cell.angle_gamma   90.00
#
_symmetry.space_group_name_H-M   'P 1'
#
loop_
_entity.id
_entity.type
_entity.pdbx_description
1 polymer ?
#
loop_
_entity_poly.entity_id
_entity_poly.type
_entity_poly.pdbx_seq_one_letter_code
_entity_poly.pdbx_strand_id
1 'polypeptide(L)'
;MLRAVKCNIALNKMKGVNNIMVKFADLQYVRPDMDAVMARVKADIEVLKNAKNYEEFRNAYMDYVQADIELSTSQKVVHVRNTINMLDEYYAAENAFFNAQMPKYGIVVKEMGTVILNSPFKKDFEEEFGSIIIQNMEAQQLLSSEAVVEDLVKEADLANLYSKTVAAASIEFNGEMCTTYGLLKHMKSTDREIRKGAFEAWAALYESIAPKVDEIYSELVKIRVGMAKKLGFDGFTPMGYLKRRRFDYTPEQLEVFRKQVREVIVPVCAKLYDRRREALGIDKLYYYDESISSPEGNAVPIGDRDYMVGKAQEMYRELAPEAGEFFDFMVEYDLFDLVTKPGKRVGGYCTFLPQYHAPFIFSNFNGTYADVNVLTHEAGHAFAGFTAAKFQKIPELFHSTSEINEMHAMAMELWTYPWMESFFGEKADDYRKDHLADALMGIPYLVSVDEFQHRVYQNPDMTPMEWRAVWHEIEKEYMPWRAYDGNEFLEKGGFWMQKQHIFLYPFYYVEYAMAQIGAFEFYTQMQKDRKAAWDNYYKLCQAGGSMGYFKLLEYCNLHNVLYEGSVKEALTAVFEELDV
;
A
#
# COMPACT_ATOMS: atom_id res chain seq x y z
N MET A 1 -24.75 -6.72 20.05
CA MET A 1 -24.02 -7.24 18.88
C MET A 1 -24.94 -7.91 17.87
N LEU A 2 -25.65 -8.97 18.16
CA LEU A 2 -26.66 -9.58 17.26
C LEU A 2 -27.78 -8.63 16.74
N ARG A 3 -28.01 -7.47 17.38
CA ARG A 3 -28.98 -6.46 16.91
C ARG A 3 -28.44 -5.58 15.76
N ALA A 4 -27.14 -5.28 15.68
CA ALA A 4 -26.58 -4.46 14.60
C ALA A 4 -26.49 -5.24 13.28
N VAL A 5 -26.06 -6.50 13.33
CA VAL A 5 -26.05 -7.39 12.15
C VAL A 5 -27.47 -7.65 11.64
N LYS A 6 -28.44 -7.85 12.54
CA LYS A 6 -29.86 -7.97 12.17
C LYS A 6 -30.46 -6.67 11.63
N CYS A 7 -29.94 -5.50 12.00
CA CYS A 7 -30.42 -4.21 11.49
C CYS A 7 -29.96 -3.97 10.05
N ASN A 8 -28.70 -4.33 9.70
CA ASN A 8 -28.19 -4.23 8.33
C ASN A 8 -28.85 -5.26 7.38
N ILE A 9 -29.07 -6.49 7.84
CA ILE A 9 -29.85 -7.50 7.08
C ILE A 9 -31.30 -7.04 6.90
N ALA A 10 -31.87 -6.33 7.86
CA ALA A 10 -33.24 -5.80 7.75
C ALA A 10 -33.33 -4.59 6.81
N LEU A 11 -32.34 -3.70 6.76
CA LEU A 11 -32.26 -2.57 5.81
C LEU A 11 -32.10 -3.05 4.37
N ASN A 12 -31.30 -4.08 4.13
CA ASN A 12 -31.13 -4.69 2.79
C ASN A 12 -32.38 -5.47 2.33
N LYS A 13 -33.12 -6.08 3.24
CA LYS A 13 -34.42 -6.72 2.92
C LYS A 13 -35.52 -5.75 2.53
N MET A 14 -35.46 -4.49 2.98
CA MET A 14 -36.47 -3.48 2.63
C MET A 14 -36.36 -2.90 1.22
N LYS A 15 -35.23 -3.10 0.52
CA LYS A 15 -35.00 -2.58 -0.85
C LYS A 15 -34.94 -3.65 -1.96
N GLY A 16 -35.31 -4.90 -1.69
CA GLY A 16 -35.55 -5.93 -2.72
C GLY A 16 -34.30 -6.47 -3.45
N VAL A 17 -33.10 -6.17 -2.99
CA VAL A 17 -31.85 -6.71 -3.53
C VAL A 17 -31.31 -7.76 -2.54
N ASN A 18 -31.38 -9.04 -2.94
CA ASN A 18 -30.77 -10.13 -2.19
C ASN A 18 -29.23 -10.10 -2.38
N ASN A 19 -28.53 -9.24 -1.66
CA ASN A 19 -27.06 -9.22 -1.60
C ASN A 19 -26.57 -10.33 -0.66
N ILE A 20 -26.87 -11.58 -0.98
CA ILE A 20 -26.31 -12.72 -0.26
C ILE A 20 -24.93 -12.96 -0.83
N MET A 21 -23.88 -12.88 0.02
CA MET A 21 -22.54 -13.25 -0.39
C MET A 21 -22.51 -14.74 -0.74
N VAL A 22 -21.89 -15.05 -1.86
CA VAL A 22 -21.54 -16.40 -2.30
C VAL A 22 -20.03 -16.50 -2.44
N LYS A 23 -19.48 -17.69 -2.67
CA LYS A 23 -18.03 -17.80 -2.93
C LYS A 23 -17.61 -16.90 -4.08
N PHE A 24 -16.42 -16.33 -3.99
CA PHE A 24 -15.94 -15.36 -5.00
C PHE A 24 -16.02 -15.91 -6.44
N ALA A 25 -15.72 -17.20 -6.63
CA ALA A 25 -15.80 -17.86 -7.93
C ALA A 25 -17.23 -17.86 -8.51
N ASP A 26 -18.26 -17.92 -7.64
CA ASP A 26 -19.67 -18.03 -8.02
C ASP A 26 -20.35 -16.66 -8.22
N LEU A 27 -19.64 -15.55 -7.91
CA LEU A 27 -20.17 -14.20 -8.12
C LEU A 27 -20.52 -14.00 -9.61
N GLN A 28 -21.76 -13.63 -9.87
CA GLN A 28 -22.18 -13.33 -11.23
C GLN A 28 -21.67 -11.94 -11.63
N TYR A 29 -21.14 -11.84 -12.83
CA TYR A 29 -20.75 -10.57 -13.45
C TYR A 29 -21.60 -10.32 -14.68
N VAL A 30 -22.16 -9.13 -14.74
CA VAL A 30 -22.83 -8.60 -15.94
C VAL A 30 -22.22 -7.24 -16.22
N ARG A 31 -21.81 -7.01 -17.48
CA ARG A 31 -21.26 -5.71 -17.89
C ARG A 31 -22.29 -4.62 -17.63
N PRO A 32 -21.97 -3.56 -16.86
CA PRO A 32 -22.90 -2.47 -16.61
C PRO A 32 -23.15 -1.66 -17.89
N ASP A 33 -24.38 -1.19 -18.05
CA ASP A 33 -24.71 -0.15 -19.01
C ASP A 33 -24.26 1.21 -18.46
N MET A 34 -23.08 1.67 -18.89
CA MET A 34 -22.47 2.89 -18.36
C MET A 34 -23.28 4.14 -18.69
N ASP A 35 -24.00 4.18 -19.80
CA ASP A 35 -24.86 5.32 -20.15
C ASP A 35 -26.06 5.39 -19.19
N ALA A 36 -26.66 4.26 -18.85
CA ALA A 36 -27.72 4.19 -17.86
C ALA A 36 -27.22 4.55 -16.44
N VAL A 37 -26.04 4.06 -16.04
CA VAL A 37 -25.42 4.42 -14.75
C VAL A 37 -25.15 5.92 -14.67
N MET A 38 -24.52 6.51 -15.69
CA MET A 38 -24.24 7.94 -15.73
C MET A 38 -25.53 8.79 -15.77
N ALA A 39 -26.56 8.34 -16.48
CA ALA A 39 -27.85 9.02 -16.50
C ALA A 39 -28.54 9.01 -15.12
N ARG A 40 -28.47 7.88 -14.39
CA ARG A 40 -28.96 7.78 -13.00
C ARG A 40 -28.25 8.77 -12.10
N VAL A 41 -26.92 8.78 -12.09
CA VAL A 41 -26.13 9.68 -11.24
C VAL A 41 -26.37 11.16 -11.59
N LYS A 42 -26.54 11.50 -12.89
CA LYS A 42 -26.93 12.85 -13.30
C LYS A 42 -28.31 13.25 -12.80
N ALA A 43 -29.26 12.33 -12.76
CA ALA A 43 -30.59 12.59 -12.17
C ALA A 43 -30.47 12.86 -10.65
N ASP A 44 -29.63 12.11 -9.93
CA ASP A 44 -29.38 12.36 -8.51
C ASP A 44 -28.73 13.73 -8.30
N ILE A 45 -27.79 14.14 -9.16
CA ILE A 45 -27.18 15.49 -9.15
C ILE A 45 -28.24 16.59 -9.32
N GLU A 46 -29.22 16.41 -10.22
CA GLU A 46 -30.30 17.38 -10.40
C GLU A 46 -31.22 17.47 -9.17
N VAL A 47 -31.43 16.35 -8.46
CA VAL A 47 -32.15 16.38 -7.16
C VAL A 47 -31.33 17.13 -6.11
N LEU A 48 -30.02 16.88 -6.00
CA LEU A 48 -29.12 17.60 -5.10
C LEU A 48 -29.15 19.12 -5.34
N LYS A 49 -29.11 19.58 -6.61
CA LYS A 49 -29.18 21.01 -6.97
C LYS A 49 -30.49 21.67 -6.54
N ASN A 50 -31.60 20.94 -6.54
CA ASN A 50 -32.93 21.45 -6.30
C ASN A 50 -33.49 21.10 -4.94
N ALA A 51 -32.74 20.40 -4.08
CA ALA A 51 -33.15 19.98 -2.73
C ALA A 51 -33.55 21.16 -1.87
N LYS A 52 -34.69 21.05 -1.19
CA LYS A 52 -35.26 22.11 -0.35
C LYS A 52 -34.90 21.97 1.13
N ASN A 53 -34.41 20.81 1.52
CA ASN A 53 -33.97 20.49 2.87
C ASN A 53 -32.86 19.45 2.83
N TYR A 54 -32.17 19.29 3.95
CA TYR A 54 -31.03 18.36 4.05
C TYR A 54 -31.45 16.90 3.83
N GLU A 55 -32.65 16.49 4.23
CA GLU A 55 -33.13 15.11 4.06
C GLU A 55 -33.24 14.74 2.57
N GLU A 56 -33.84 15.61 1.76
CA GLU A 56 -33.89 15.41 0.29
C GLU A 56 -32.47 15.35 -0.31
N PHE A 57 -31.61 16.27 0.10
CA PHE A 57 -30.23 16.33 -0.34
C PHE A 57 -29.47 15.04 0.01
N ARG A 58 -29.52 14.63 1.27
CA ARG A 58 -28.91 13.41 1.78
C ARG A 58 -29.38 12.16 1.05
N ASN A 59 -30.70 12.03 0.84
CA ASN A 59 -31.27 10.87 0.16
C ASN A 59 -30.78 10.75 -1.29
N ALA A 60 -30.71 11.85 -2.04
CA ALA A 60 -30.16 11.86 -3.39
C ALA A 60 -28.67 11.47 -3.40
N TYR A 61 -27.88 11.93 -2.43
CA TYR A 61 -26.49 11.48 -2.27
C TYR A 61 -26.41 9.99 -1.98
N MET A 62 -27.26 9.44 -1.12
CA MET A 62 -27.28 8.01 -0.81
C MET A 62 -27.74 7.14 -1.99
N ASP A 63 -28.60 7.65 -2.88
CA ASP A 63 -28.98 6.96 -4.12
C ASP A 63 -27.80 6.88 -5.12
N TYR A 64 -26.99 7.95 -5.21
CA TYR A 64 -25.71 7.92 -5.90
C TYR A 64 -24.73 6.89 -5.27
N VAL A 65 -24.55 6.93 -3.94
CA VAL A 65 -23.66 5.98 -3.24
C VAL A 65 -24.05 4.53 -3.57
N GLN A 66 -25.34 4.23 -3.64
CA GLN A 66 -25.80 2.89 -4.01
C GLN A 66 -25.43 2.54 -5.48
N ALA A 67 -25.55 3.48 -6.40
CA ALA A 67 -25.13 3.27 -7.79
C ALA A 67 -23.62 3.04 -7.92
N ASP A 68 -22.82 3.80 -7.15
CA ASP A 68 -21.37 3.66 -7.11
C ASP A 68 -20.93 2.32 -6.47
N ILE A 69 -21.60 1.86 -5.42
CA ILE A 69 -21.38 0.53 -4.81
C ILE A 69 -21.56 -0.59 -5.86
N GLU A 70 -22.62 -0.54 -6.65
CA GLU A 70 -22.92 -1.54 -7.68
C GLU A 70 -21.85 -1.53 -8.78
N LEU A 71 -21.51 -0.34 -9.27
CA LEU A 71 -20.49 -0.15 -10.32
C LEU A 71 -19.09 -0.54 -9.85
N SER A 72 -18.66 -0.05 -8.70
CA SER A 72 -17.33 -0.31 -8.16
C SER A 72 -17.14 -1.79 -7.81
N THR A 73 -18.16 -2.47 -7.29
CA THR A 73 -18.13 -3.91 -7.06
C THR A 73 -17.93 -4.69 -8.37
N SER A 74 -18.67 -4.34 -9.41
CA SER A 74 -18.52 -4.95 -10.74
C SER A 74 -17.11 -4.76 -11.30
N GLN A 75 -16.57 -3.56 -11.19
CA GLN A 75 -15.18 -3.25 -11.57
C GLN A 75 -14.17 -4.09 -10.79
N LYS A 76 -14.34 -4.20 -9.47
CA LYS A 76 -13.43 -4.98 -8.61
C LYS A 76 -13.47 -6.47 -8.92
N VAL A 77 -14.64 -7.05 -9.16
CA VAL A 77 -14.76 -8.46 -9.58
C VAL A 77 -13.99 -8.71 -10.89
N VAL A 78 -14.14 -7.84 -11.88
CA VAL A 78 -13.38 -7.93 -13.14
C VAL A 78 -11.89 -7.78 -12.92
N HIS A 79 -11.48 -6.78 -12.15
CA HIS A 79 -10.07 -6.55 -11.83
C HIS A 79 -9.43 -7.78 -11.17
N VAL A 80 -10.05 -8.35 -10.14
CA VAL A 80 -9.55 -9.55 -9.45
C VAL A 80 -9.43 -10.72 -10.43
N ARG A 81 -10.47 -11.02 -11.20
CA ARG A 81 -10.46 -12.14 -12.16
C ARG A 81 -9.41 -11.96 -13.24
N ASN A 82 -9.25 -10.74 -13.76
CA ASN A 82 -8.20 -10.42 -14.74
C ASN A 82 -6.79 -10.59 -14.13
N THR A 83 -6.57 -10.20 -12.87
CA THR A 83 -5.25 -10.37 -12.23
C THR A 83 -4.95 -11.82 -11.86
N ILE A 84 -5.96 -12.62 -11.54
CA ILE A 84 -5.84 -14.07 -11.32
C ILE A 84 -5.40 -14.80 -12.60
N ASN A 85 -5.89 -14.36 -13.77
CA ASN A 85 -5.51 -14.93 -15.05
C ASN A 85 -5.50 -13.84 -16.15
N MET A 86 -4.34 -13.24 -16.39
CA MET A 86 -4.17 -12.21 -17.43
C MET A 86 -4.25 -12.76 -18.87
N LEU A 87 -4.26 -14.09 -19.04
CA LEU A 87 -4.43 -14.77 -20.32
C LEU A 87 -5.91 -15.01 -20.66
N ASP A 88 -6.83 -14.71 -19.75
CA ASP A 88 -8.27 -14.78 -20.01
C ASP A 88 -8.70 -13.57 -20.84
N GLU A 89 -8.97 -13.80 -22.13
CA GLU A 89 -9.33 -12.75 -23.10
C GLU A 89 -10.63 -12.03 -22.71
N TYR A 90 -11.59 -12.74 -22.08
CA TYR A 90 -12.85 -12.13 -21.65
C TYR A 90 -12.61 -11.10 -20.54
N TYR A 91 -11.93 -11.47 -19.44
CA TYR A 91 -11.69 -10.53 -18.35
C TYR A 91 -10.65 -9.46 -18.69
N ALA A 92 -9.71 -9.74 -19.62
CA ALA A 92 -8.84 -8.71 -20.17
C ALA A 92 -9.64 -7.64 -20.95
N ALA A 93 -10.61 -8.05 -21.79
CA ALA A 93 -11.49 -7.13 -22.51
C ALA A 93 -12.42 -6.34 -21.56
N GLU A 94 -12.99 -7.00 -20.52
CA GLU A 94 -13.81 -6.32 -19.51
C GLU A 94 -13.02 -5.31 -18.69
N ASN A 95 -11.78 -5.64 -18.30
CA ASN A 95 -10.88 -4.70 -17.62
C ASN A 95 -10.55 -3.48 -18.50
N ALA A 96 -10.28 -3.70 -19.79
CA ALA A 96 -10.08 -2.62 -20.76
C ALA A 96 -11.33 -1.74 -20.92
N PHE A 97 -12.52 -2.34 -20.89
CA PHE A 97 -13.80 -1.61 -20.89
C PHE A 97 -13.88 -0.66 -19.69
N PHE A 98 -13.65 -1.14 -18.46
CA PHE A 98 -13.67 -0.27 -17.28
C PHE A 98 -12.60 0.83 -17.35
N ASN A 99 -11.37 0.50 -17.78
CA ASN A 99 -10.31 1.49 -17.95
C ASN A 99 -10.70 2.63 -18.89
N ALA A 100 -11.51 2.36 -19.92
CA ALA A 100 -12.02 3.37 -20.85
C ALA A 100 -13.23 4.16 -20.34
N GLN A 101 -14.05 3.56 -19.46
CA GLN A 101 -15.30 4.18 -18.99
C GLN A 101 -15.18 4.94 -17.68
N MET A 102 -14.34 4.44 -16.74
CA MET A 102 -14.21 5.07 -15.41
C MET A 102 -13.73 6.52 -15.45
N PRO A 103 -12.84 6.96 -16.37
CA PRO A 103 -12.51 8.38 -16.47
C PRO A 103 -13.72 9.26 -16.83
N LYS A 104 -14.66 8.78 -17.67
CA LYS A 104 -15.88 9.50 -18.03
C LYS A 104 -16.85 9.58 -16.85
N TYR A 105 -16.99 8.47 -16.12
CA TYR A 105 -17.75 8.43 -14.87
C TYR A 105 -17.19 9.41 -13.84
N GLY A 106 -15.85 9.48 -13.69
CA GLY A 106 -15.16 10.42 -12.80
C GLY A 106 -15.51 11.89 -13.06
N ILE A 107 -15.81 12.29 -14.31
CA ILE A 107 -16.27 13.64 -14.64
C ILE A 107 -17.65 13.90 -14.01
N VAL A 108 -18.55 12.93 -14.06
CA VAL A 108 -19.91 13.05 -13.47
C VAL A 108 -19.81 13.13 -11.94
N VAL A 109 -18.94 12.29 -11.33
CA VAL A 109 -18.69 12.33 -9.88
C VAL A 109 -18.10 13.68 -9.45
N LYS A 110 -17.20 14.26 -10.26
CA LYS A 110 -16.66 15.60 -10.00
C LYS A 110 -17.77 16.67 -9.99
N GLU A 111 -18.74 16.60 -10.92
CA GLU A 111 -19.89 17.51 -10.95
C GLU A 111 -20.68 17.42 -9.63
N MET A 112 -20.92 16.21 -9.14
CA MET A 112 -21.57 16.00 -7.84
C MET A 112 -20.81 16.66 -6.70
N GLY A 113 -19.50 16.45 -6.62
CA GLY A 113 -18.63 17.13 -5.64
C GLY A 113 -18.76 18.66 -5.72
N THR A 114 -18.81 19.22 -6.92
CA THR A 114 -19.04 20.65 -7.13
C THR A 114 -20.37 21.12 -6.54
N VAL A 115 -21.43 20.36 -6.74
CA VAL A 115 -22.76 20.67 -6.20
C VAL A 115 -22.77 20.62 -4.68
N ILE A 116 -22.17 19.59 -4.08
CA ILE A 116 -22.08 19.43 -2.62
C ILE A 116 -21.28 20.61 -2.01
N LEU A 117 -20.11 20.93 -2.57
CA LEU A 117 -19.24 22.01 -2.05
C LEU A 117 -19.89 23.39 -2.09
N ASN A 118 -20.79 23.65 -3.05
CA ASN A 118 -21.50 24.92 -3.21
C ASN A 118 -22.92 24.91 -2.61
N SER A 119 -23.33 23.80 -1.99
CA SER A 119 -24.67 23.66 -1.43
C SER A 119 -24.82 24.42 -0.09
N PRO A 120 -26.00 25.00 0.21
CA PRO A 120 -26.29 25.48 1.55
C PRO A 120 -26.25 24.39 2.61
N PHE A 121 -26.32 23.12 2.22
CA PHE A 121 -26.28 21.95 3.10
C PHE A 121 -24.86 21.37 3.29
N LYS A 122 -23.79 22.04 2.76
CA LYS A 122 -22.38 21.57 2.91
C LYS A 122 -22.03 21.28 4.37
N LYS A 123 -22.47 22.16 5.30
CA LYS A 123 -22.16 22.02 6.72
C LYS A 123 -22.84 20.78 7.34
N ASP A 124 -24.12 20.60 7.07
CA ASP A 124 -24.86 19.43 7.55
C ASP A 124 -24.28 18.11 7.00
N PHE A 125 -23.85 18.15 5.72
CA PHE A 125 -23.20 17.03 5.05
C PHE A 125 -21.83 16.71 5.69
N GLU A 126 -21.02 17.73 5.99
CA GLU A 126 -19.73 17.55 6.67
C GLU A 126 -19.92 17.02 8.10
N GLU A 127 -20.94 17.50 8.83
CA GLU A 127 -21.27 16.98 10.17
C GLU A 127 -21.70 15.50 10.13
N GLU A 128 -22.38 15.07 9.06
CA GLU A 128 -22.83 13.68 8.92
C GLU A 128 -21.76 12.72 8.42
N PHE A 129 -20.95 13.11 7.40
CA PHE A 129 -20.01 12.22 6.69
C PHE A 129 -18.55 12.49 7.02
N GLY A 130 -18.25 13.59 7.72
CA GLY A 130 -16.89 13.97 8.13
C GLY A 130 -16.19 14.93 7.15
N SER A 131 -15.19 15.64 7.68
CA SER A 131 -14.44 16.66 6.92
C SER A 131 -13.57 16.07 5.81
N ILE A 132 -13.13 14.81 5.95
CA ILE A 132 -12.28 14.15 4.94
C ILE A 132 -12.98 14.02 3.59
N ILE A 133 -14.27 13.75 3.58
CA ILE A 133 -15.05 13.69 2.33
C ILE A 133 -15.05 15.05 1.61
N ILE A 134 -15.22 16.13 2.36
CA ILE A 134 -15.16 17.49 1.82
C ILE A 134 -13.77 17.79 1.27
N GLN A 135 -12.71 17.49 2.03
CA GLN A 135 -11.32 17.70 1.60
C GLN A 135 -10.99 16.90 0.33
N ASN A 136 -11.46 15.65 0.23
CA ASN A 136 -11.32 14.83 -0.98
C ASN A 136 -12.01 15.48 -2.20
N MET A 137 -13.23 16.00 -2.02
CA MET A 137 -13.95 16.70 -3.10
C MET A 137 -13.22 17.98 -3.49
N GLU A 138 -12.74 18.78 -2.54
CA GLU A 138 -11.96 20.00 -2.79
C GLU A 138 -10.65 19.67 -3.55
N ALA A 139 -9.92 18.64 -3.12
CA ALA A 139 -8.72 18.17 -3.80
C ALA A 139 -9.02 17.73 -5.25
N GLN A 140 -10.10 17.00 -5.45
CA GLN A 140 -10.54 16.58 -6.79
C GLN A 140 -10.84 17.76 -7.70
N GLN A 141 -11.46 18.85 -7.18
CA GLN A 141 -11.69 20.08 -7.97
C GLN A 141 -10.38 20.70 -8.46
N LEU A 142 -9.36 20.74 -7.60
CA LEU A 142 -8.05 21.32 -7.92
C LEU A 142 -7.24 20.44 -8.89
N LEU A 143 -7.31 19.12 -8.75
CA LEU A 143 -6.51 18.17 -9.53
C LEU A 143 -7.11 17.82 -10.90
N SER A 144 -8.41 18.04 -11.11
CA SER A 144 -9.11 17.63 -12.32
C SER A 144 -9.38 18.83 -13.24
N SER A 145 -8.71 18.87 -14.39
CA SER A 145 -8.91 19.90 -15.42
C SER A 145 -8.72 19.29 -16.81
N GLU A 146 -9.48 19.76 -17.79
CA GLU A 146 -9.28 19.38 -19.20
C GLU A 146 -7.87 19.71 -19.68
N ALA A 147 -7.26 20.77 -19.13
CA ALA A 147 -5.91 21.20 -19.48
C ALA A 147 -4.79 20.19 -19.21
N VAL A 148 -5.06 19.16 -18.35
CA VAL A 148 -4.07 18.14 -17.97
C VAL A 148 -4.44 16.72 -18.41
N VAL A 149 -5.58 16.52 -19.09
CA VAL A 149 -6.03 15.16 -19.48
C VAL A 149 -5.02 14.46 -20.39
N GLU A 150 -4.48 15.16 -21.39
CA GLU A 150 -3.45 14.58 -22.27
C GLU A 150 -2.16 14.24 -21.52
N ASP A 151 -1.78 15.08 -20.54
CA ASP A 151 -0.58 14.82 -19.73
C ASP A 151 -0.76 13.62 -18.80
N LEU A 152 -1.97 13.44 -18.22
CA LEU A 152 -2.29 12.27 -17.40
C LEU A 152 -2.22 10.96 -18.20
N VAL A 153 -2.69 10.98 -19.46
CA VAL A 153 -2.56 9.83 -20.37
C VAL A 153 -1.09 9.53 -20.65
N LYS A 154 -0.28 10.55 -20.97
CA LYS A 154 1.15 10.39 -21.20
C LYS A 154 1.91 9.94 -19.95
N GLU A 155 1.56 10.46 -18.76
CA GLU A 155 2.12 9.99 -17.49
C GLU A 155 1.87 8.48 -17.29
N ALA A 156 0.62 8.03 -17.53
CA ALA A 156 0.26 6.63 -17.42
C ALA A 156 1.01 5.74 -18.45
N ASP A 157 1.14 6.20 -19.68
CA ASP A 157 1.86 5.48 -20.74
C ASP A 157 3.36 5.33 -20.40
N LEU A 158 4.00 6.37 -19.87
CA LEU A 158 5.39 6.34 -19.44
C LEU A 158 5.60 5.43 -18.23
N ALA A 159 4.70 5.45 -17.25
CA ALA A 159 4.73 4.53 -16.10
C ALA A 159 4.58 3.06 -16.55
N ASN A 160 3.68 2.79 -17.50
CA ASN A 160 3.54 1.48 -18.11
C ASN A 160 4.78 1.09 -18.92
N LEU A 161 5.41 2.03 -19.63
CA LEU A 161 6.63 1.79 -20.40
C LEU A 161 7.80 1.40 -19.48
N TYR A 162 7.95 2.07 -18.32
CA TYR A 162 8.91 1.65 -17.29
C TYR A 162 8.68 0.20 -16.87
N SER A 163 7.45 -0.14 -16.49
CA SER A 163 7.09 -1.51 -16.07
C SER A 163 7.42 -2.56 -17.14
N LYS A 164 7.08 -2.27 -18.39
CA LYS A 164 7.40 -3.14 -19.54
C LYS A 164 8.90 -3.26 -19.78
N THR A 165 9.64 -2.16 -19.66
CA THR A 165 11.11 -2.14 -19.86
C THR A 165 11.81 -3.03 -18.82
N VAL A 166 11.43 -2.91 -17.54
CA VAL A 166 12.00 -3.75 -16.47
C VAL A 166 11.57 -5.21 -16.61
N ALA A 167 10.31 -5.48 -16.96
CA ALA A 167 9.80 -6.85 -17.12
C ALA A 167 10.40 -7.59 -18.30
N ALA A 168 10.77 -6.87 -19.38
CA ALA A 168 11.40 -7.44 -20.57
C ALA A 168 12.90 -7.73 -20.39
N ALA A 169 13.55 -7.10 -19.40
CA ALA A 169 14.97 -7.31 -19.14
C ALA A 169 15.21 -8.71 -18.56
N SER A 170 16.06 -9.48 -19.23
CA SER A 170 16.41 -10.84 -18.79
C SER A 170 17.86 -11.18 -19.15
N ILE A 171 18.45 -12.06 -18.37
CA ILE A 171 19.82 -12.54 -18.52
C ILE A 171 19.89 -14.03 -18.19
N GLU A 172 20.78 -14.76 -18.84
CA GLU A 172 21.05 -16.15 -18.47
C GLU A 172 21.85 -16.20 -17.17
N PHE A 173 21.32 -16.93 -16.17
CA PHE A 173 21.99 -17.17 -14.90
C PHE A 173 21.72 -18.60 -14.43
N ASN A 174 22.79 -19.35 -14.12
CA ASN A 174 22.72 -20.77 -13.71
C ASN A 174 21.95 -21.68 -14.68
N GLY A 175 22.01 -21.40 -16.00
CA GLY A 175 21.31 -22.18 -17.04
C GLY A 175 19.83 -21.85 -17.22
N GLU A 176 19.34 -20.80 -16.57
CA GLU A 176 17.96 -20.29 -16.69
C GLU A 176 17.95 -18.84 -17.16
N MET A 177 16.93 -18.48 -17.94
CA MET A 177 16.67 -17.06 -18.27
C MET A 177 15.97 -16.39 -17.09
N CYS A 178 16.69 -15.52 -16.41
CA CYS A 178 16.21 -14.81 -15.23
C CYS A 178 15.83 -13.37 -15.56
N THR A 179 14.68 -12.93 -15.07
CA THR A 179 14.32 -11.50 -14.96
C THR A 179 14.97 -10.89 -13.73
N THR A 180 14.85 -9.56 -13.55
CA THR A 180 15.30 -8.87 -12.34
C THR A 180 14.71 -9.49 -11.06
N TYR A 181 13.43 -9.90 -11.06
CA TYR A 181 12.79 -10.59 -9.93
C TYR A 181 13.27 -12.03 -9.76
N GLY A 182 13.53 -12.74 -10.83
CA GLY A 182 14.09 -14.08 -10.77
C GLY A 182 15.46 -14.12 -10.09
N LEU A 183 16.30 -13.13 -10.37
CA LEU A 183 17.62 -12.99 -9.73
C LEU A 183 17.55 -12.70 -8.24
N LEU A 184 16.54 -11.97 -7.74
CA LEU A 184 16.34 -11.72 -6.31
C LEU A 184 16.14 -13.03 -5.51
N LYS A 185 15.57 -14.06 -6.12
CA LYS A 185 15.46 -15.38 -5.49
C LYS A 185 16.84 -16.00 -5.25
N HIS A 186 17.75 -15.88 -6.23
CA HIS A 186 19.13 -16.39 -6.11
C HIS A 186 19.97 -15.57 -5.12
N MET A 187 19.67 -14.28 -4.92
CA MET A 187 20.31 -13.45 -3.89
C MET A 187 19.92 -13.85 -2.46
N LYS A 188 18.96 -14.77 -2.28
CA LYS A 188 18.62 -15.39 -0.97
C LYS A 188 19.28 -16.75 -0.77
N SER A 189 20.15 -17.21 -1.67
CA SER A 189 20.90 -18.46 -1.52
C SER A 189 21.79 -18.46 -0.29
N THR A 190 21.95 -19.59 0.37
CA THR A 190 22.96 -19.77 1.45
C THR A 190 24.39 -19.76 0.92
N ASP A 191 24.58 -20.09 -0.36
CA ASP A 191 25.86 -19.99 -1.06
C ASP A 191 26.15 -18.52 -1.45
N ARG A 192 27.21 -17.95 -0.88
CA ARG A 192 27.58 -16.56 -1.10
C ARG A 192 28.00 -16.25 -2.54
N GLU A 193 28.65 -17.22 -3.23
CA GLU A 193 29.07 -17.03 -4.63
C GLU A 193 27.86 -16.99 -5.57
N ILE A 194 26.84 -17.78 -5.27
CA ILE A 194 25.54 -17.70 -6.00
C ILE A 194 24.88 -16.34 -5.76
N ARG A 195 24.85 -15.84 -4.50
CA ARG A 195 24.30 -14.51 -4.19
C ARG A 195 25.04 -13.41 -4.95
N LYS A 196 26.38 -13.44 -4.92
CA LYS A 196 27.23 -12.47 -5.60
C LYS A 196 26.99 -12.49 -7.12
N GLY A 197 27.02 -13.68 -7.74
CA GLY A 197 26.76 -13.81 -9.17
C GLY A 197 25.37 -13.32 -9.58
N ALA A 198 24.33 -13.62 -8.77
CA ALA A 198 22.98 -13.12 -9.00
C ALA A 198 22.89 -11.59 -8.88
N PHE A 199 23.59 -11.01 -7.93
CA PHE A 199 23.71 -9.56 -7.76
C PHE A 199 24.39 -8.89 -8.96
N GLU A 200 25.50 -9.43 -9.42
CA GLU A 200 26.23 -8.92 -10.60
C GLU A 200 25.35 -8.97 -11.85
N ALA A 201 24.64 -10.07 -12.07
CA ALA A 201 23.69 -10.21 -13.17
C ALA A 201 22.51 -9.21 -13.04
N TRP A 202 21.99 -9.04 -11.85
CA TRP A 202 20.91 -8.07 -11.56
C TRP A 202 21.36 -6.63 -11.83
N ALA A 203 22.55 -6.25 -11.36
CA ALA A 203 23.12 -4.93 -11.60
C ALA A 203 23.35 -4.67 -13.11
N ALA A 204 23.90 -5.67 -13.82
CA ALA A 204 24.11 -5.60 -15.27
C ALA A 204 22.78 -5.42 -16.04
N LEU A 205 21.70 -6.07 -15.62
CA LEU A 205 20.38 -5.85 -16.23
C LEU A 205 19.93 -4.40 -16.08
N TYR A 206 20.01 -3.82 -14.87
CA TYR A 206 19.62 -2.42 -14.66
C TYR A 206 20.54 -1.45 -15.40
N GLU A 207 21.84 -1.71 -15.45
CA GLU A 207 22.78 -0.91 -16.23
C GLU A 207 22.44 -0.94 -17.74
N SER A 208 22.07 -2.10 -18.27
CA SER A 208 21.71 -2.27 -19.69
C SER A 208 20.47 -1.47 -20.10
N ILE A 209 19.49 -1.33 -19.20
CA ILE A 209 18.25 -0.57 -19.44
C ILE A 209 18.32 0.88 -18.95
N ALA A 210 19.39 1.27 -18.24
CA ALA A 210 19.51 2.59 -17.62
C ALA A 210 19.28 3.76 -18.59
N PRO A 211 19.78 3.77 -19.83
CA PRO A 211 19.50 4.86 -20.77
C PRO A 211 18.01 5.02 -21.06
N LYS A 212 17.26 3.92 -21.15
CA LYS A 212 15.82 3.97 -21.38
C LYS A 212 15.04 4.40 -20.14
N VAL A 213 15.46 3.96 -18.96
CA VAL A 213 14.88 4.37 -17.68
C VAL A 213 15.13 5.87 -17.43
N ASP A 214 16.31 6.38 -17.75
CA ASP A 214 16.64 7.81 -17.69
C ASP A 214 15.72 8.66 -18.60
N GLU A 215 15.51 8.22 -19.84
CA GLU A 215 14.59 8.88 -20.77
C GLU A 215 13.16 8.93 -20.21
N ILE A 216 12.66 7.79 -19.73
CA ILE A 216 11.30 7.69 -19.15
C ILE A 216 11.16 8.62 -17.93
N TYR A 217 12.13 8.62 -17.03
CA TYR A 217 12.05 9.44 -15.82
C TYR A 217 12.15 10.93 -16.14
N SER A 218 13.00 11.31 -17.10
CA SER A 218 13.11 12.68 -17.59
C SER A 218 11.76 13.22 -18.12
N GLU A 219 11.08 12.41 -18.93
CA GLU A 219 9.77 12.78 -19.46
C GLU A 219 8.70 12.80 -18.37
N LEU A 220 8.71 11.86 -17.40
CA LEU A 220 7.81 11.88 -16.25
C LEU A 220 7.99 13.14 -15.40
N VAL A 221 9.21 13.56 -15.09
CA VAL A 221 9.49 14.79 -14.34
C VAL A 221 8.94 16.00 -15.06
N LYS A 222 9.22 16.14 -16.37
CA LYS A 222 8.72 17.25 -17.21
C LYS A 222 7.19 17.33 -17.23
N ILE A 223 6.53 16.18 -17.47
CA ILE A 223 5.06 16.11 -17.53
C ILE A 223 4.45 16.48 -16.18
N ARG A 224 4.95 15.93 -15.09
CA ARG A 224 4.46 16.18 -13.73
C ARG A 224 4.60 17.65 -13.33
N VAL A 225 5.75 18.24 -13.59
CA VAL A 225 5.99 19.68 -13.37
C VAL A 225 5.11 20.54 -14.29
N GLY A 226 4.94 20.13 -15.55
CA GLY A 226 4.05 20.78 -16.51
C GLY A 226 2.59 20.76 -16.05
N MET A 227 2.08 19.62 -15.58
CA MET A 227 0.73 19.51 -15.01
C MET A 227 0.55 20.43 -13.79
N ALA A 228 1.53 20.42 -12.87
CA ALA A 228 1.46 21.28 -11.68
C ALA A 228 1.33 22.75 -12.06
N LYS A 229 2.12 23.24 -13.02
CA LYS A 229 2.02 24.61 -13.54
C LYS A 229 0.66 24.92 -14.18
N LYS A 230 0.13 24.00 -15.01
CA LYS A 230 -1.20 24.15 -15.64
C LYS A 230 -2.33 24.22 -14.62
N LEU A 231 -2.17 23.56 -13.47
CA LEU A 231 -3.15 23.57 -12.37
C LEU A 231 -2.90 24.70 -11.34
N GLY A 232 -1.86 25.53 -11.55
CA GLY A 232 -1.57 26.69 -10.69
C GLY A 232 -0.77 26.37 -9.42
N PHE A 233 -0.12 25.20 -9.36
CA PHE A 233 0.78 24.88 -8.25
C PHE A 233 2.20 25.42 -8.48
N ASP A 234 2.89 25.77 -7.41
CA ASP A 234 4.28 26.27 -7.42
C ASP A 234 5.32 25.19 -7.78
N GLY A 235 4.88 23.93 -8.00
CA GLY A 235 5.71 22.80 -8.39
C GLY A 235 4.97 21.49 -8.22
N PHE A 236 5.64 20.38 -8.55
CA PHE A 236 4.99 19.08 -8.47
C PHE A 236 4.78 18.60 -7.03
N THR A 237 5.67 18.95 -6.08
CA THR A 237 5.56 18.46 -4.69
C THR A 237 4.22 18.80 -4.03
N PRO A 238 3.73 20.07 -4.04
CA PRO A 238 2.40 20.39 -3.50
C PRO A 238 1.27 19.64 -4.20
N MET A 239 1.33 19.53 -5.53
CA MET A 239 0.35 18.76 -6.30
C MET A 239 0.41 17.27 -5.94
N GLY A 240 1.60 16.70 -5.80
CA GLY A 240 1.82 15.31 -5.41
C GLY A 240 1.27 15.00 -4.01
N TYR A 241 1.48 15.89 -3.05
CA TYR A 241 0.91 15.79 -1.70
C TYR A 241 -0.62 15.78 -1.75
N LEU A 242 -1.22 16.67 -2.53
CA LEU A 242 -2.67 16.71 -2.69
C LEU A 242 -3.18 15.43 -3.39
N LYS A 243 -2.49 14.92 -4.41
CA LYS A 243 -2.80 13.61 -5.05
C LYS A 243 -2.73 12.45 -4.04
N ARG A 244 -1.84 12.53 -3.05
CA ARG A 244 -1.71 11.55 -1.96
C ARG A 244 -2.68 11.77 -0.79
N ARG A 245 -3.54 12.81 -0.88
CA ARG A 245 -4.49 13.19 0.19
C ARG A 245 -3.80 13.52 1.52
N ARG A 246 -2.60 14.11 1.45
CA ARG A 246 -1.85 14.60 2.61
C ARG A 246 -2.39 15.96 3.00
N PHE A 247 -3.49 15.97 3.74
CA PHE A 247 -4.17 17.20 4.16
C PHE A 247 -3.62 17.78 5.46
N ASP A 248 -2.97 16.94 6.28
CA ASP A 248 -2.61 17.29 7.65
C ASP A 248 -1.15 17.77 7.79
N TYR A 249 -0.29 17.53 6.81
CA TYR A 249 1.12 17.86 6.93
C TYR A 249 1.77 18.34 5.63
N THR A 250 2.90 19.07 5.79
CA THR A 250 3.66 19.70 4.71
C THR A 250 4.98 18.99 4.44
N PRO A 251 5.65 19.29 3.32
CA PRO A 251 7.01 18.81 3.03
C PRO A 251 8.03 19.16 4.13
N GLU A 252 7.90 20.34 4.75
CA GLU A 252 8.81 20.81 5.81
C GLU A 252 8.64 19.98 7.09
N GLN A 253 7.41 19.60 7.44
CA GLN A 253 7.15 18.70 8.57
C GLN A 253 7.70 17.29 8.29
N LEU A 254 7.59 16.82 7.05
CA LEU A 254 8.17 15.54 6.67
C LEU A 254 9.72 15.56 6.74
N GLU A 255 10.37 16.72 6.53
CA GLU A 255 11.83 16.86 6.73
C GLU A 255 12.21 16.64 8.20
N VAL A 256 11.38 17.02 9.16
CA VAL A 256 11.60 16.70 10.59
C VAL A 256 11.66 15.18 10.80
N PHE A 257 10.77 14.44 10.14
CA PHE A 257 10.79 12.97 10.18
C PHE A 257 12.06 12.39 9.55
N ARG A 258 12.44 12.85 8.34
CA ARG A 258 13.64 12.42 7.64
C ARG A 258 14.90 12.64 8.49
N LYS A 259 15.02 13.81 9.14
CA LYS A 259 16.10 14.11 10.07
C LYS A 259 16.15 13.11 11.23
N GLN A 260 15.01 12.82 11.87
CA GLN A 260 14.95 11.85 12.97
C GLN A 260 15.35 10.44 12.52
N VAL A 261 14.98 10.01 11.31
CA VAL A 261 15.43 8.72 10.76
C VAL A 261 16.96 8.68 10.65
N ARG A 262 17.59 9.73 10.12
CA ARG A 262 19.06 9.81 10.03
C ARG A 262 19.75 9.80 11.40
N GLU A 263 19.19 10.52 12.36
CA GLU A 263 19.84 10.70 13.68
C GLU A 263 19.57 9.55 14.67
N VAL A 264 18.40 8.89 14.56
CA VAL A 264 17.94 7.89 15.54
C VAL A 264 17.98 6.47 14.96
N ILE A 265 17.43 6.26 13.77
CA ILE A 265 17.25 4.91 13.20
C ILE A 265 18.51 4.43 12.49
N VAL A 266 19.16 5.26 11.67
CA VAL A 266 20.35 4.88 10.90
C VAL A 266 21.49 4.34 11.79
N PRO A 267 21.85 4.94 12.93
CA PRO A 267 22.87 4.37 13.82
C PRO A 267 22.51 2.99 14.38
N VAL A 268 21.23 2.77 14.66
CA VAL A 268 20.72 1.47 15.13
C VAL A 268 20.81 0.43 14.02
N CYS A 269 20.37 0.77 12.80
CA CYS A 269 20.48 -0.11 11.66
C CYS A 269 21.92 -0.51 11.35
N ALA A 270 22.87 0.43 11.47
CA ALA A 270 24.30 0.13 11.28
C ALA A 270 24.80 -0.96 12.26
N LYS A 271 24.37 -0.90 13.53
CA LYS A 271 24.70 -1.96 14.51
C LYS A 271 24.05 -3.30 14.14
N LEU A 272 22.78 -3.31 13.69
CA LEU A 272 22.09 -4.53 13.30
C LEU A 272 22.75 -5.17 12.08
N TYR A 273 23.16 -4.38 11.07
CA TYR A 273 23.91 -4.89 9.92
C TYR A 273 25.30 -5.40 10.30
N ASP A 274 25.96 -4.78 11.28
CA ASP A 274 27.25 -5.30 11.77
C ASP A 274 27.08 -6.64 12.50
N ARG A 275 26.05 -6.79 13.35
CA ARG A 275 25.68 -8.09 13.94
C ARG A 275 25.37 -9.16 12.87
N ARG A 276 24.65 -8.78 11.81
CA ARG A 276 24.37 -9.67 10.67
C ARG A 276 25.66 -10.11 9.99
N ARG A 277 26.59 -9.19 9.75
CA ARG A 277 27.94 -9.48 9.24
C ARG A 277 28.68 -10.51 10.10
N GLU A 278 28.63 -10.33 11.43
CA GLU A 278 29.25 -11.26 12.39
C GLU A 278 28.57 -12.63 12.38
N ALA A 279 27.25 -12.67 12.40
CA ALA A 279 26.47 -13.91 12.34
C ALA A 279 26.76 -14.71 11.06
N LEU A 280 26.93 -14.04 9.93
CA LEU A 280 27.30 -14.66 8.65
C LEU A 280 28.80 -15.08 8.60
N GLY A 281 29.63 -14.67 9.57
CA GLY A 281 31.06 -14.99 9.61
C GLY A 281 31.86 -14.38 8.45
N ILE A 282 31.45 -13.21 7.93
CA ILE A 282 32.08 -12.53 6.80
C ILE A 282 32.82 -11.27 7.24
N ASP A 283 33.94 -10.95 6.56
CA ASP A 283 34.76 -9.77 6.90
C ASP A 283 34.04 -8.46 6.54
N LYS A 284 33.32 -8.45 5.42
CA LYS A 284 32.58 -7.29 4.92
C LYS A 284 31.23 -7.72 4.37
N LEU A 285 30.20 -7.00 4.77
CA LEU A 285 28.85 -7.16 4.25
C LEU A 285 28.70 -6.33 2.96
N TYR A 286 28.13 -6.93 1.94
CA TYR A 286 27.76 -6.28 0.70
C TYR A 286 26.25 -6.37 0.49
N TYR A 287 25.71 -5.59 -0.45
CA TYR A 287 24.26 -5.57 -0.72
C TYR A 287 23.64 -6.97 -0.89
N TYR A 288 24.33 -7.87 -1.54
CA TYR A 288 23.86 -9.24 -1.74
C TYR A 288 23.85 -10.12 -0.48
N ASP A 289 24.43 -9.64 0.63
CA ASP A 289 24.38 -10.28 1.94
C ASP A 289 23.27 -9.70 2.84
N GLU A 290 22.68 -8.53 2.47
CA GLU A 290 21.69 -7.84 3.31
C GLU A 290 20.38 -8.63 3.51
N SER A 291 20.04 -9.55 2.62
CA SER A 291 18.76 -10.30 2.64
C SER A 291 18.84 -11.66 3.35
N ILE A 292 19.99 -12.00 3.93
CA ILE A 292 20.21 -13.27 4.64
C ILE A 292 20.61 -12.98 6.09
N SER A 293 19.99 -13.66 7.05
CA SER A 293 20.22 -13.43 8.49
C SER A 293 21.17 -14.44 9.13
N SER A 294 21.28 -15.64 8.58
CA SER A 294 22.12 -16.71 9.11
C SER A 294 22.77 -17.54 7.98
N PRO A 295 23.90 -18.25 8.27
CA PRO A 295 24.52 -19.17 7.30
C PRO A 295 23.58 -20.30 6.83
N GLU A 296 22.65 -20.71 7.66
CA GLU A 296 21.64 -21.75 7.36
C GLU A 296 20.49 -21.21 6.50
N GLY A 297 20.43 -19.91 6.30
CA GLY A 297 19.35 -19.22 5.60
C GLY A 297 18.24 -18.73 6.52
N ASN A 298 17.28 -18.04 5.94
CA ASN A 298 16.11 -17.51 6.65
C ASN A 298 15.12 -18.61 6.99
N ALA A 299 14.26 -18.40 7.98
CA ALA A 299 13.17 -19.32 8.32
C ALA A 299 12.29 -19.63 7.09
N VAL A 300 11.82 -20.86 6.99
CA VAL A 300 10.95 -21.33 5.89
C VAL A 300 9.63 -21.81 6.48
N PRO A 301 8.48 -21.41 5.93
CA PRO A 301 7.18 -21.83 6.45
C PRO A 301 6.94 -23.33 6.29
N ILE A 302 6.18 -23.90 7.22
CA ILE A 302 5.74 -25.30 7.20
C ILE A 302 4.45 -25.38 6.38
N GLY A 303 4.34 -26.44 5.58
CA GLY A 303 3.13 -26.77 4.85
C GLY A 303 2.89 -25.92 3.60
N ASP A 304 1.75 -26.16 3.01
CA ASP A 304 1.29 -25.49 1.80
C ASP A 304 0.28 -24.36 2.11
N ARG A 305 -0.32 -23.78 1.06
CA ARG A 305 -1.36 -22.74 1.16
C ARG A 305 -2.51 -23.15 2.10
N ASP A 306 -3.00 -24.36 1.99
CA ASP A 306 -4.18 -24.78 2.75
C ASP A 306 -3.84 -24.98 4.23
N TYR A 307 -2.64 -25.50 4.52
CA TYR A 307 -2.11 -25.54 5.87
C TYR A 307 -1.99 -24.15 6.47
N MET A 308 -1.35 -23.21 5.75
CA MET A 308 -1.13 -21.84 6.24
C MET A 308 -2.46 -21.11 6.49
N VAL A 309 -3.44 -21.21 5.58
CA VAL A 309 -4.77 -20.61 5.77
C VAL A 309 -5.52 -21.24 6.95
N GLY A 310 -5.43 -22.57 7.12
CA GLY A 310 -6.02 -23.26 8.27
C GLY A 310 -5.41 -22.80 9.60
N LYS A 311 -4.09 -22.66 9.67
CA LYS A 311 -3.40 -22.15 10.87
C LYS A 311 -3.68 -20.65 11.12
N ALA A 312 -3.80 -19.86 10.08
CA ALA A 312 -4.25 -18.49 10.20
C ALA A 312 -5.67 -18.39 10.76
N GLN A 313 -6.59 -19.26 10.33
CA GLN A 313 -7.95 -19.30 10.85
C GLN A 313 -8.00 -19.63 12.35
N GLU A 314 -7.22 -20.63 12.80
CA GLU A 314 -7.06 -20.95 14.22
C GLU A 314 -6.52 -19.72 14.98
N MET A 315 -5.44 -19.13 14.49
CA MET A 315 -4.77 -17.96 15.06
C MET A 315 -5.71 -16.75 15.21
N TYR A 316 -6.43 -16.38 14.17
CA TYR A 316 -7.34 -15.21 14.23
C TYR A 316 -8.54 -15.44 15.17
N ARG A 317 -9.03 -16.67 15.30
CA ARG A 317 -10.07 -17.04 16.29
C ARG A 317 -9.56 -16.90 17.72
N GLU A 318 -8.29 -17.21 17.97
CA GLU A 318 -7.66 -17.08 19.30
C GLU A 318 -7.23 -15.64 19.58
N LEU A 319 -6.90 -14.83 18.55
CA LEU A 319 -6.47 -13.46 18.70
C LEU A 319 -7.58 -12.58 19.31
N ALA A 320 -8.77 -12.60 18.71
CA ALA A 320 -9.95 -11.88 19.21
C ALA A 320 -11.24 -12.36 18.51
N PRO A 321 -12.42 -12.23 19.15
CA PRO A 321 -13.68 -12.66 18.55
C PRO A 321 -13.98 -12.01 17.18
N GLU A 322 -13.70 -10.72 17.03
CA GLU A 322 -13.92 -9.98 15.79
C GLU A 322 -12.90 -10.35 14.70
N ALA A 323 -11.67 -10.73 15.07
CA ALA A 323 -10.67 -11.23 14.15
C ALA A 323 -11.05 -12.64 13.66
N GLY A 324 -11.55 -13.49 14.55
CA GLY A 324 -12.09 -14.80 14.19
C GLY A 324 -13.29 -14.70 13.25
N GLU A 325 -14.27 -13.83 13.56
CA GLU A 325 -15.43 -13.56 12.70
C GLU A 325 -14.99 -13.14 11.28
N PHE A 326 -14.02 -12.22 11.21
CA PHE A 326 -13.48 -11.74 9.94
C PHE A 326 -12.85 -12.87 9.13
N PHE A 327 -11.92 -13.63 9.73
CA PHE A 327 -11.17 -14.64 8.96
C PHE A 327 -12.03 -15.86 8.62
N ASP A 328 -13.01 -16.22 9.47
CA ASP A 328 -14.03 -17.22 9.16
C ASP A 328 -14.85 -16.82 7.93
N PHE A 329 -15.25 -15.54 7.84
CA PHE A 329 -15.92 -14.99 6.66
C PHE A 329 -15.05 -15.10 5.39
N MET A 330 -13.76 -14.78 5.49
CA MET A 330 -12.83 -14.91 4.36
C MET A 330 -12.74 -16.35 3.85
N VAL A 331 -12.64 -17.31 4.76
CA VAL A 331 -12.54 -18.74 4.43
C VAL A 331 -13.87 -19.29 3.89
N GLU A 332 -15.00 -18.94 4.49
CA GLU A 332 -16.34 -19.39 4.08
C GLU A 332 -16.65 -19.02 2.62
N TYR A 333 -16.30 -17.79 2.25
CA TYR A 333 -16.59 -17.26 0.90
C TYR A 333 -15.43 -17.34 -0.08
N ASP A 334 -14.32 -18.03 0.31
CA ASP A 334 -13.12 -18.24 -0.51
C ASP A 334 -12.58 -16.93 -1.11
N LEU A 335 -12.33 -15.95 -0.24
CA LEU A 335 -11.93 -14.59 -0.61
C LEU A 335 -10.40 -14.46 -0.74
N PHE A 336 -9.76 -15.47 -1.31
CA PHE A 336 -8.32 -15.55 -1.49
C PHE A 336 -7.95 -16.10 -2.87
N ASP A 337 -6.90 -15.55 -3.48
CA ASP A 337 -6.11 -16.22 -4.51
C ASP A 337 -4.61 -16.03 -4.16
N LEU A 338 -3.99 -17.01 -3.51
CA LEU A 338 -2.70 -16.86 -2.84
C LEU A 338 -1.52 -17.46 -3.59
N VAL A 339 -1.72 -18.54 -4.36
CA VAL A 339 -0.62 -19.31 -4.97
C VAL A 339 -0.22 -18.73 -6.33
N THR A 340 1.08 -18.68 -6.59
CA THR A 340 1.59 -18.32 -7.91
C THR A 340 1.22 -19.35 -8.97
N LYS A 341 0.87 -18.88 -10.17
CA LYS A 341 0.52 -19.74 -11.31
C LYS A 341 0.77 -19.04 -12.64
N PRO A 342 0.95 -19.77 -13.76
CA PRO A 342 1.10 -19.17 -15.08
C PRO A 342 -0.08 -18.22 -15.40
N GLY A 343 0.24 -17.08 -16.00
CA GLY A 343 -0.75 -16.06 -16.38
C GLY A 343 -1.26 -15.18 -15.23
N LYS A 344 -0.87 -15.45 -13.99
CA LYS A 344 -1.23 -14.62 -12.83
C LYS A 344 -0.34 -13.38 -12.75
N ARG A 345 -0.92 -12.21 -12.38
CA ARG A 345 -0.17 -10.99 -12.12
C ARG A 345 0.79 -11.17 -10.95
N VAL A 346 1.98 -10.59 -11.03
CA VAL A 346 2.95 -10.56 -9.92
C VAL A 346 2.55 -9.56 -8.84
N GLY A 347 3.03 -9.79 -7.60
CA GLY A 347 2.76 -8.94 -6.44
C GLY A 347 1.60 -9.45 -5.57
N GLY A 348 1.25 -8.68 -4.54
CA GLY A 348 0.13 -8.91 -3.64
C GLY A 348 -0.72 -7.65 -3.50
N TYR A 349 -1.98 -7.79 -3.13
CA TYR A 349 -2.86 -6.69 -2.77
C TYR A 349 -4.10 -7.20 -2.03
N CYS A 350 -4.67 -6.33 -1.18
CA CYS A 350 -6.03 -6.45 -0.71
C CYS A 350 -6.94 -5.48 -1.49
N THR A 351 -8.13 -5.92 -1.87
CA THR A 351 -9.19 -5.06 -2.43
C THR A 351 -10.50 -5.32 -1.71
N PHE A 352 -11.49 -4.46 -1.93
CA PHE A 352 -12.76 -4.52 -1.22
C PHE A 352 -13.93 -4.54 -2.20
N LEU A 353 -14.91 -5.41 -1.96
CA LEU A 353 -16.15 -5.53 -2.73
C LEU A 353 -17.27 -4.82 -1.94
N PRO A 354 -17.57 -3.54 -2.19
CA PRO A 354 -18.41 -2.74 -1.30
C PRO A 354 -19.83 -3.28 -1.15
N GLN A 355 -20.40 -3.86 -2.19
CA GLN A 355 -21.76 -4.41 -2.17
C GLN A 355 -21.92 -5.56 -1.17
N TYR A 356 -20.85 -6.31 -0.93
CA TYR A 356 -20.82 -7.49 -0.06
C TYR A 356 -20.13 -7.22 1.27
N HIS A 357 -19.59 -6.02 1.49
CA HIS A 357 -18.70 -5.70 2.60
C HIS A 357 -17.57 -6.73 2.74
N ALA A 358 -17.06 -7.20 1.62
CA ALA A 358 -16.14 -8.31 1.52
C ALA A 358 -14.77 -7.87 1.01
N PRO A 359 -13.69 -8.05 1.80
CA PRO A 359 -12.33 -7.93 1.28
C PRO A 359 -11.96 -9.14 0.42
N PHE A 360 -10.96 -8.99 -0.44
CA PHE A 360 -10.35 -10.06 -1.21
C PHE A 360 -8.84 -9.92 -1.20
N ILE A 361 -8.12 -10.99 -0.84
CA ILE A 361 -6.66 -11.05 -0.78
C ILE A 361 -6.10 -11.79 -1.99
N PHE A 362 -5.23 -11.10 -2.72
CA PHE A 362 -4.46 -11.64 -3.84
C PHE A 362 -2.99 -11.68 -3.48
N SER A 363 -2.30 -12.80 -3.71
CA SER A 363 -0.87 -12.97 -3.46
C SER A 363 -0.21 -13.95 -4.43
N ASN A 364 1.09 -14.18 -4.28
CA ASN A 364 1.89 -15.10 -5.09
C ASN A 364 2.82 -15.92 -4.20
N PHE A 365 2.25 -16.81 -3.37
CA PHE A 365 3.01 -17.71 -2.49
C PHE A 365 4.02 -18.54 -3.27
N ASN A 366 5.23 -18.62 -2.75
CA ASN A 366 6.39 -19.25 -3.39
C ASN A 366 7.22 -20.15 -2.45
N GLY A 367 6.75 -20.39 -1.23
CA GLY A 367 7.41 -21.25 -0.23
C GLY A 367 8.48 -20.55 0.59
N THR A 368 8.51 -19.23 0.63
CA THR A 368 9.42 -18.44 1.46
C THR A 368 8.69 -17.84 2.69
N TYR A 369 9.44 -17.34 3.69
CA TYR A 369 8.84 -16.65 4.84
C TYR A 369 7.94 -15.47 4.44
N ALA A 370 8.17 -14.90 3.27
CA ALA A 370 7.35 -13.82 2.73
C ALA A 370 5.88 -14.24 2.52
N ASP A 371 5.57 -15.53 2.38
CA ASP A 371 4.19 -16.00 2.24
C ASP A 371 3.38 -15.73 3.51
N VAL A 372 3.99 -15.96 4.69
CA VAL A 372 3.36 -15.68 5.99
C VAL A 372 3.26 -14.16 6.22
N ASN A 373 4.33 -13.42 5.89
CA ASN A 373 4.33 -11.95 6.02
C ASN A 373 3.19 -11.34 5.19
N VAL A 374 3.09 -11.73 3.90
CA VAL A 374 2.05 -11.18 3.02
C VAL A 374 0.66 -11.63 3.47
N LEU A 375 0.49 -12.86 3.95
CA LEU A 375 -0.80 -13.32 4.46
C LEU A 375 -1.28 -12.46 5.64
N THR A 376 -0.40 -12.20 6.61
CA THR A 376 -0.74 -11.41 7.80
C THR A 376 -0.87 -9.92 7.49
N HIS A 377 -0.04 -9.38 6.59
CA HIS A 377 -0.12 -8.01 6.09
C HIS A 377 -1.45 -7.72 5.38
N GLU A 378 -1.77 -8.50 4.34
CA GLU A 378 -3.01 -8.32 3.58
C GLU A 378 -4.25 -8.60 4.44
N ALA A 379 -4.15 -9.52 5.41
CA ALA A 379 -5.22 -9.72 6.40
C ALA A 379 -5.42 -8.49 7.29
N GLY A 380 -4.38 -7.71 7.59
CA GLY A 380 -4.50 -6.44 8.31
C GLY A 380 -5.32 -5.40 7.54
N HIS A 381 -5.04 -5.21 6.25
CA HIS A 381 -5.85 -4.37 5.36
C HIS A 381 -7.30 -4.88 5.27
N ALA A 382 -7.46 -6.18 5.09
CA ALA A 382 -8.76 -6.82 4.95
C ALA A 382 -9.59 -6.68 6.22
N PHE A 383 -8.99 -6.90 7.40
CA PHE A 383 -9.63 -6.74 8.70
C PHE A 383 -10.06 -5.29 8.95
N ALA A 384 -9.20 -4.32 8.64
CA ALA A 384 -9.51 -2.90 8.78
C ALA A 384 -10.71 -2.50 7.91
N GLY A 385 -10.70 -2.85 6.62
CA GLY A 385 -11.82 -2.59 5.71
C GLY A 385 -13.11 -3.30 6.11
N PHE A 386 -13.02 -4.58 6.50
CA PHE A 386 -14.16 -5.36 7.00
C PHE A 386 -14.76 -4.78 8.28
N THR A 387 -13.91 -4.28 9.17
CA THR A 387 -14.34 -3.61 10.41
C THR A 387 -14.97 -2.26 10.08
N ALA A 388 -14.28 -1.40 9.31
CA ALA A 388 -14.79 -0.08 8.94
C ALA A 388 -16.17 -0.17 8.28
N ALA A 389 -16.41 -1.16 7.40
CA ALA A 389 -17.69 -1.36 6.74
C ALA A 389 -18.87 -1.65 7.70
N LYS A 390 -18.59 -2.06 8.95
CA LYS A 390 -19.62 -2.24 9.99
C LYS A 390 -19.97 -0.95 10.71
N PHE A 391 -19.07 0.04 10.72
CA PHE A 391 -19.19 1.26 11.50
C PHE A 391 -19.34 2.52 10.67
N GLN A 392 -18.85 2.53 9.44
CA GLN A 392 -18.89 3.67 8.53
C GLN A 392 -20.12 3.62 7.61
N LYS A 393 -20.63 4.80 7.24
CA LYS A 393 -21.91 4.94 6.50
C LYS A 393 -21.78 4.71 5.00
N ILE A 394 -20.60 4.96 4.45
CA ILE A 394 -20.34 4.96 3.00
C ILE A 394 -18.98 4.34 2.68
N PRO A 395 -18.80 3.70 1.51
CA PRO A 395 -17.57 3.01 1.15
C PRO A 395 -16.32 3.89 1.10
N GLU A 396 -16.46 5.17 0.80
CA GLU A 396 -15.33 6.12 0.80
C GLU A 396 -14.67 6.24 2.16
N LEU A 397 -15.36 5.88 3.24
CA LEU A 397 -14.85 5.87 4.61
C LEU A 397 -14.36 4.50 5.09
N PHE A 398 -14.39 3.46 4.25
CA PHE A 398 -13.89 2.13 4.64
C PHE A 398 -12.36 2.07 4.65
N HIS A 399 -11.70 3.01 3.98
CA HIS A 399 -10.26 3.15 3.94
C HIS A 399 -9.84 4.49 4.54
N SER A 400 -8.77 4.46 5.30
CA SER A 400 -8.18 5.63 5.94
C SER A 400 -7.14 6.32 5.02
N THR A 401 -6.28 7.17 5.59
CA THR A 401 -5.09 7.66 4.90
C THR A 401 -4.13 6.51 4.62
N SER A 402 -3.24 6.66 3.63
CA SER A 402 -2.34 5.56 3.25
C SER A 402 -1.42 5.15 4.40
N GLU A 403 -0.94 6.09 5.22
CA GLU A 403 -0.10 5.83 6.40
C GLU A 403 -0.84 4.92 7.41
N ILE A 404 -2.11 5.19 7.64
CA ILE A 404 -2.94 4.40 8.57
C ILE A 404 -3.31 3.04 7.94
N ASN A 405 -3.58 2.99 6.64
CA ASN A 405 -3.86 1.72 5.98
C ASN A 405 -2.67 0.76 6.08
N GLU A 406 -1.45 1.27 5.82
CA GLU A 406 -0.23 0.46 5.97
C GLU A 406 0.05 0.13 7.45
N MET A 407 -0.27 1.03 8.37
CA MET A 407 -0.15 0.77 9.81
C MET A 407 -1.06 -0.37 10.27
N HIS A 408 -2.30 -0.46 9.73
CA HIS A 408 -3.18 -1.60 10.01
C HIS A 408 -2.53 -2.93 9.61
N ALA A 409 -1.93 -2.98 8.43
CA ALA A 409 -1.31 -4.18 7.89
C ALA A 409 -0.05 -4.57 8.67
N MET A 410 0.89 -3.64 8.85
CA MET A 410 2.15 -3.88 9.56
C MET A 410 1.93 -4.21 11.04
N ALA A 411 0.95 -3.57 11.69
CA ALA A 411 0.60 -3.93 13.07
C ALA A 411 0.03 -5.36 13.14
N MET A 412 -0.78 -5.79 12.16
CA MET A 412 -1.32 -7.14 12.14
C MET A 412 -0.23 -8.20 12.03
N GLU A 413 0.84 -7.96 11.27
CA GLU A 413 2.01 -8.84 11.25
C GLU A 413 2.56 -9.07 12.66
N LEU A 414 2.71 -8.00 13.46
CA LEU A 414 3.21 -8.06 14.84
C LEU A 414 2.21 -8.69 15.83
N TRP A 415 0.90 -8.46 15.62
CA TRP A 415 -0.15 -9.10 16.42
C TRP A 415 -0.11 -10.62 16.35
N THR A 416 0.34 -11.19 15.23
CA THR A 416 0.36 -12.62 14.97
C THR A 416 1.59 -13.35 15.54
N TYR A 417 2.59 -12.66 16.06
CA TYR A 417 3.83 -13.24 16.60
C TYR A 417 3.65 -14.40 17.59
N PRO A 418 2.68 -14.41 18.51
CA PRO A 418 2.50 -15.53 19.43
C PRO A 418 2.16 -16.88 18.79
N TRP A 419 1.77 -16.89 17.51
CA TRP A 419 1.42 -18.13 16.80
C TRP A 419 2.44 -18.55 15.73
N MET A 420 3.60 -17.92 15.68
CA MET A 420 4.59 -18.20 14.63
C MET A 420 5.16 -19.63 14.70
N GLU A 421 5.07 -20.31 15.85
CA GLU A 421 5.39 -21.73 15.96
C GLU A 421 4.53 -22.61 15.04
N SER A 422 3.27 -22.21 14.82
CA SER A 422 2.38 -22.93 13.89
C SER A 422 2.83 -22.82 12.44
N PHE A 423 3.61 -21.79 12.09
CA PHE A 423 4.07 -21.53 10.72
C PHE A 423 5.54 -21.93 10.51
N PHE A 424 6.39 -21.81 11.52
CA PHE A 424 7.85 -21.98 11.40
C PHE A 424 8.44 -23.03 12.34
N GLY A 425 7.63 -23.67 13.21
CA GLY A 425 8.09 -24.67 14.16
C GLY A 425 9.20 -24.13 15.05
N GLU A 426 10.31 -24.87 15.15
CA GLU A 426 11.48 -24.51 15.96
C GLU A 426 12.19 -23.22 15.48
N LYS A 427 11.90 -22.75 14.26
CA LYS A 427 12.46 -21.51 13.69
C LYS A 427 11.59 -20.27 13.93
N ALA A 428 10.55 -20.37 14.74
CA ALA A 428 9.64 -19.27 15.02
C ALA A 428 10.33 -18.08 15.74
N ASP A 429 11.25 -18.34 16.67
CA ASP A 429 12.00 -17.30 17.35
C ASP A 429 12.98 -16.59 16.41
N ASP A 430 13.65 -17.33 15.54
CA ASP A 430 14.51 -16.75 14.50
C ASP A 430 13.70 -15.85 13.58
N TYR A 431 12.52 -16.33 13.11
CA TYR A 431 11.62 -15.54 12.29
C TYR A 431 11.20 -14.22 12.97
N ARG A 432 10.75 -14.27 14.25
CA ARG A 432 10.27 -13.06 14.95
C ARG A 432 11.38 -12.01 15.09
N LYS A 433 12.60 -12.44 15.44
CA LYS A 433 13.75 -11.53 15.57
C LYS A 433 14.16 -10.93 14.23
N ASP A 434 14.24 -11.77 13.19
CA ASP A 434 14.60 -11.32 11.84
C ASP A 434 13.56 -10.35 11.29
N HIS A 435 12.27 -10.68 11.45
CA HIS A 435 11.18 -9.83 10.98
C HIS A 435 11.15 -8.48 11.68
N LEU A 436 11.31 -8.44 13.01
CA LEU A 436 11.35 -7.18 13.77
C LEU A 436 12.57 -6.33 13.38
N ALA A 437 13.74 -6.95 13.22
CA ALA A 437 14.95 -6.28 12.79
C ALA A 437 14.83 -5.78 11.33
N ASP A 438 14.37 -6.60 10.40
CA ASP A 438 14.22 -6.26 8.99
C ASP A 438 13.20 -5.12 8.78
N ALA A 439 12.10 -5.11 9.54
CA ALA A 439 11.12 -4.04 9.53
C ALA A 439 11.74 -2.69 9.95
N LEU A 440 12.60 -2.69 10.98
CA LEU A 440 13.31 -1.49 11.39
C LEU A 440 14.39 -1.08 10.38
N MET A 441 15.21 -2.04 9.91
CA MET A 441 16.30 -1.81 8.94
C MET A 441 15.80 -1.37 7.56
N GLY A 442 14.54 -1.61 7.23
CA GLY A 442 13.90 -1.14 6.00
C GLY A 442 13.61 0.36 5.98
N ILE A 443 13.40 0.98 7.16
CA ILE A 443 12.94 2.39 7.26
C ILE A 443 13.87 3.39 6.56
N PRO A 444 15.22 3.34 6.73
CA PRO A 444 16.12 4.27 6.06
C PRO A 444 15.99 4.25 4.53
N TYR A 445 15.82 3.07 3.93
CA TYR A 445 15.62 2.97 2.48
C TYR A 445 14.26 3.56 2.04
N LEU A 446 13.18 3.32 2.79
CA LEU A 446 11.87 3.89 2.49
C LEU A 446 11.91 5.42 2.44
N VAL A 447 12.62 6.00 3.40
CA VAL A 447 12.76 7.45 3.54
C VAL A 447 13.72 8.05 2.50
N SER A 448 14.81 7.33 2.14
CA SER A 448 15.74 7.78 1.10
C SER A 448 15.05 7.94 -0.27
N VAL A 449 14.12 7.05 -0.60
CA VAL A 449 13.30 7.14 -1.83
C VAL A 449 12.44 8.40 -1.84
N ASP A 450 11.90 8.81 -0.72
CA ASP A 450 11.11 10.03 -0.59
C ASP A 450 12.00 11.29 -0.74
N GLU A 451 13.11 11.34 -0.02
CA GLU A 451 14.04 12.47 -0.11
C GLU A 451 14.58 12.65 -1.53
N PHE A 452 14.91 11.56 -2.22
CA PHE A 452 15.33 11.61 -3.62
C PHE A 452 14.30 12.33 -4.50
N GLN A 453 13.03 11.99 -4.37
CA GLN A 453 11.96 12.62 -5.15
C GLN A 453 11.81 14.11 -4.81
N HIS A 454 11.91 14.49 -3.52
CA HIS A 454 11.89 15.90 -3.14
C HIS A 454 13.03 16.69 -3.79
N ARG A 455 14.28 16.18 -3.72
CA ARG A 455 15.44 16.84 -4.34
C ARG A 455 15.29 16.97 -5.85
N VAL A 456 14.77 15.93 -6.54
CA VAL A 456 14.52 15.97 -7.99
C VAL A 456 13.46 17.01 -8.36
N TYR A 457 12.30 17.01 -7.67
CA TYR A 457 11.22 17.94 -8.01
C TYR A 457 11.47 19.39 -7.55
N GLN A 458 12.38 19.61 -6.61
CA GLN A 458 12.91 20.95 -6.30
C GLN A 458 13.83 21.48 -7.41
N ASN A 459 14.50 20.59 -8.15
CA ASN A 459 15.43 20.90 -9.22
C ASN A 459 15.10 20.08 -10.49
N PRO A 460 13.97 20.36 -11.15
CA PRO A 460 13.43 19.48 -12.19
C PRO A 460 14.24 19.46 -13.50
N ASP A 461 15.21 20.35 -13.64
CA ASP A 461 16.10 20.45 -14.80
C ASP A 461 17.38 19.59 -14.66
N MET A 462 17.51 18.80 -13.58
CA MET A 462 18.64 17.88 -13.39
C MET A 462 18.77 16.88 -14.52
N THR A 463 20.01 16.59 -14.87
CA THR A 463 20.38 15.50 -15.78
C THR A 463 20.35 14.14 -15.08
N PRO A 464 20.31 13.03 -15.83
CA PRO A 464 20.43 11.69 -15.27
C PRO A 464 21.70 11.44 -14.44
N MET A 465 22.80 12.10 -14.77
CA MET A 465 24.04 12.01 -13.97
C MET A 465 23.89 12.72 -12.62
N GLU A 466 23.22 13.86 -12.59
CA GLU A 466 22.94 14.59 -11.34
C GLU A 466 21.96 13.81 -10.46
N TRP A 467 20.96 13.12 -11.01
CA TRP A 467 20.09 12.23 -10.24
C TRP A 467 20.90 11.10 -9.57
N ARG A 468 21.84 10.49 -10.28
CA ARG A 468 22.73 9.48 -9.69
C ARG A 468 23.60 10.06 -8.58
N ALA A 469 24.15 11.24 -8.77
CA ALA A 469 24.93 11.91 -7.73
C ALA A 469 24.08 12.20 -6.49
N VAL A 470 22.87 12.72 -6.67
CA VAL A 470 21.91 12.96 -5.57
C VAL A 470 21.55 11.66 -4.86
N TRP A 471 21.27 10.57 -5.60
CA TRP A 471 20.99 9.27 -4.96
C TRP A 471 22.18 8.77 -4.16
N HIS A 472 23.40 8.86 -4.72
CA HIS A 472 24.61 8.45 -4.03
C HIS A 472 24.82 9.19 -2.70
N GLU A 473 24.59 10.52 -2.68
CA GLU A 473 24.66 11.32 -1.44
C GLU A 473 23.64 10.83 -0.41
N ILE A 474 22.38 10.72 -0.80
CA ILE A 474 21.29 10.24 0.06
C ILE A 474 21.58 8.85 0.59
N GLU A 475 22.04 7.95 -0.26
CA GLU A 475 22.36 6.57 0.12
C GLU A 475 23.46 6.51 1.20
N LYS A 476 24.48 7.36 1.13
CA LYS A 476 25.53 7.45 2.16
C LYS A 476 25.01 8.00 3.49
N GLU A 477 24.01 8.89 3.46
CA GLU A 477 23.38 9.41 4.67
C GLU A 477 22.47 8.39 5.36
N TYR A 478 21.66 7.64 4.57
CA TYR A 478 20.65 6.72 5.11
C TYR A 478 21.12 5.28 5.25
N MET A 479 22.08 4.85 4.44
CA MET A 479 22.57 3.46 4.41
C MET A 479 24.10 3.42 4.35
N PRO A 480 24.80 3.98 5.37
CA PRO A 480 26.27 4.10 5.36
C PRO A 480 27.00 2.75 5.35
N TRP A 481 26.35 1.66 5.74
CA TRP A 481 26.87 0.28 5.70
C TRP A 481 26.85 -0.31 4.29
N ARG A 482 26.02 0.21 3.37
CA ARG A 482 25.79 -0.39 2.06
C ARG A 482 27.01 -0.25 1.15
N ALA A 483 27.40 -1.36 0.55
CA ALA A 483 28.49 -1.44 -0.41
C ALA A 483 28.12 -2.40 -1.56
N TYR A 484 28.63 -2.14 -2.75
CA TYR A 484 28.26 -2.85 -3.98
C TYR A 484 29.41 -3.67 -4.60
N ASP A 485 30.41 -4.02 -3.80
CA ASP A 485 31.55 -4.87 -4.19
C ASP A 485 32.27 -4.39 -5.47
N GLY A 486 32.41 -3.07 -5.62
CA GLY A 486 33.05 -2.45 -6.79
C GLY A 486 32.20 -2.35 -8.05
N ASN A 487 30.90 -2.63 -7.97
CA ASN A 487 30.00 -2.42 -9.10
C ASN A 487 29.84 -0.92 -9.41
N GLU A 488 30.49 -0.45 -10.48
CA GLU A 488 30.58 0.98 -10.81
C GLU A 488 29.22 1.65 -11.06
N PHE A 489 28.26 0.94 -11.67
CA PHE A 489 26.93 1.49 -11.94
C PHE A 489 26.18 1.83 -10.65
N LEU A 490 26.22 0.92 -9.68
CA LEU A 490 25.55 1.11 -8.39
C LEU A 490 26.32 2.06 -7.48
N GLU A 491 27.66 1.97 -7.42
CA GLU A 491 28.51 2.91 -6.67
C GLU A 491 28.36 4.37 -7.17
N LYS A 492 28.01 4.57 -8.43
CA LYS A 492 27.68 5.89 -9.00
C LYS A 492 26.23 6.33 -8.77
N GLY A 493 25.44 5.57 -7.99
CA GLY A 493 24.07 5.91 -7.62
C GLY A 493 22.97 5.40 -8.56
N GLY A 494 23.20 4.29 -9.27
CA GLY A 494 22.19 3.68 -10.15
C GLY A 494 21.06 2.94 -9.45
N PHE A 495 21.16 2.72 -8.13
CA PHE A 495 20.25 1.85 -7.39
C PHE A 495 18.77 2.32 -7.37
N TRP A 496 18.49 3.62 -7.41
CA TRP A 496 17.12 4.17 -7.39
C TRP A 496 16.24 3.64 -8.54
N MET A 497 16.85 3.28 -9.68
CA MET A 497 16.13 2.88 -10.89
C MET A 497 15.28 1.61 -10.72
N GLN A 498 15.63 0.75 -9.77
CA GLN A 498 14.86 -0.47 -9.48
C GLN A 498 13.55 -0.22 -8.74
N LYS A 499 13.35 1.00 -8.16
CA LYS A 499 12.17 1.29 -7.34
C LYS A 499 11.03 1.82 -8.19
N GLN A 500 10.12 0.91 -8.57
CA GLN A 500 8.94 1.25 -9.39
C GLN A 500 8.09 2.39 -8.82
N HIS A 501 8.05 2.56 -7.50
CA HIS A 501 7.22 3.59 -6.85
C HIS A 501 7.60 5.01 -7.28
N ILE A 502 8.87 5.28 -7.58
CA ILE A 502 9.35 6.57 -8.11
C ILE A 502 8.65 6.91 -9.43
N PHE A 503 8.40 5.90 -10.26
CA PHE A 503 7.80 6.04 -11.59
C PHE A 503 6.26 6.02 -11.54
N LEU A 504 5.67 5.09 -10.78
CA LEU A 504 4.23 4.79 -10.78
C LEU A 504 3.45 5.55 -9.70
N TYR A 505 4.05 5.71 -8.50
CA TYR A 505 3.37 6.21 -7.31
C TYR A 505 4.26 7.24 -6.57
N PRO A 506 4.49 8.43 -7.15
CA PRO A 506 5.40 9.41 -6.55
C PRO A 506 4.96 9.78 -5.13
N PHE A 507 5.96 9.95 -4.26
CA PHE A 507 5.85 10.28 -2.84
C PHE A 507 5.18 9.21 -1.94
N TYR A 508 4.71 8.07 -2.48
CA TYR A 508 4.03 7.06 -1.67
C TYR A 508 4.93 6.39 -0.63
N TYR A 509 6.20 6.18 -0.97
CA TYR A 509 7.04 5.18 -0.31
C TYR A 509 7.37 5.50 1.16
N VAL A 510 7.37 6.76 1.56
CA VAL A 510 7.59 7.19 2.96
C VAL A 510 6.43 6.84 3.88
N GLU A 511 5.22 6.64 3.34
CA GLU A 511 4.03 6.29 4.10
C GLU A 511 4.21 4.95 4.81
N TYR A 512 4.93 3.99 4.17
CA TYR A 512 5.35 2.74 4.81
C TYR A 512 6.27 2.97 6.03
N ALA A 513 7.20 3.92 5.96
CA ALA A 513 8.10 4.21 7.06
C ALA A 513 7.35 4.80 8.26
N MET A 514 6.43 5.73 8.02
CA MET A 514 5.57 6.32 9.05
C MET A 514 4.65 5.26 9.67
N ALA A 515 4.06 4.42 8.83
CA ALA A 515 3.19 3.31 9.23
C ALA A 515 3.92 2.29 10.11
N GLN A 516 5.17 1.94 9.74
CA GLN A 516 5.97 0.97 10.49
C GLN A 516 6.24 1.43 11.92
N ILE A 517 6.49 2.73 12.11
CA ILE A 517 6.70 3.26 13.47
C ILE A 517 5.41 3.17 14.29
N GLY A 518 4.26 3.51 13.72
CA GLY A 518 2.99 3.33 14.41
C GLY A 518 2.65 1.86 14.70
N ALA A 519 3.04 0.94 13.82
CA ALA A 519 2.90 -0.49 14.07
C ALA A 519 3.78 -0.95 15.24
N PHE A 520 5.01 -0.44 15.37
CA PHE A 520 5.89 -0.69 16.52
C PHE A 520 5.32 -0.12 17.82
N GLU A 521 4.60 0.99 17.78
CA GLU A 521 3.91 1.50 18.95
C GLU A 521 2.77 0.59 19.40
N PHE A 522 1.98 0.04 18.49
CA PHE A 522 0.99 -1.01 18.83
C PHE A 522 1.68 -2.24 19.40
N TYR A 523 2.81 -2.65 18.86
CA TYR A 523 3.61 -3.73 19.41
C TYR A 523 4.06 -3.43 20.84
N THR A 524 4.57 -2.24 21.08
CA THR A 524 4.96 -1.78 22.43
C THR A 524 3.77 -1.74 23.41
N GLN A 525 2.60 -1.29 22.94
CA GLN A 525 1.37 -1.32 23.75
C GLN A 525 0.94 -2.76 24.05
N MET A 526 1.07 -3.67 23.07
CA MET A 526 0.76 -5.09 23.22
C MET A 526 1.62 -5.78 24.29
N GLN A 527 2.90 -5.44 24.40
CA GLN A 527 3.80 -5.98 25.43
C GLN A 527 3.41 -5.52 26.85
N LYS A 528 2.79 -4.35 26.99
CA LYS A 528 2.33 -3.81 28.29
C LYS A 528 0.96 -4.36 28.70
N ASP A 529 -0.01 -4.29 27.83
CA ASP A 529 -1.38 -4.80 28.02
C ASP A 529 -1.98 -5.18 26.66
N ARG A 530 -1.90 -6.46 26.35
CA ARG A 530 -2.36 -7.00 25.06
C ARG A 530 -3.82 -6.68 24.76
N LYS A 531 -4.69 -6.77 25.80
CA LYS A 531 -6.11 -6.54 25.60
C LYS A 531 -6.41 -5.06 25.33
N ALA A 532 -5.84 -4.16 26.11
CA ALA A 532 -6.03 -2.72 25.92
C ALA A 532 -5.45 -2.26 24.57
N ALA A 533 -4.29 -2.80 24.18
CA ALA A 533 -3.70 -2.53 22.87
C ALA A 533 -4.56 -3.01 21.71
N TRP A 534 -5.17 -4.21 21.82
CA TRP A 534 -6.10 -4.71 20.81
C TRP A 534 -7.37 -3.83 20.72
N ASP A 535 -7.95 -3.47 21.84
CA ASP A 535 -9.11 -2.58 21.88
C ASP A 535 -8.79 -1.23 21.21
N ASN A 536 -7.56 -0.71 21.36
CA ASN A 536 -7.08 0.50 20.73
C ASN A 536 -6.85 0.34 19.20
N TYR A 537 -6.24 -0.76 18.78
CA TYR A 537 -6.08 -1.11 17.36
C TYR A 537 -7.43 -1.30 16.67
N TYR A 538 -8.35 -2.03 17.31
CA TYR A 538 -9.70 -2.24 16.79
C TYR A 538 -10.50 -0.94 16.66
N LYS A 539 -10.32 -0.02 17.62
CA LYS A 539 -10.87 1.34 17.59
C LYS A 539 -10.36 2.13 16.37
N LEU A 540 -9.07 1.98 16.02
CA LEU A 540 -8.51 2.58 14.80
C LEU A 540 -9.17 2.00 13.54
N CYS A 541 -9.34 0.68 13.47
CA CYS A 541 -10.03 0.01 12.36
C CYS A 541 -11.49 0.46 12.23
N GLN A 542 -12.21 0.68 13.35
CA GLN A 542 -13.59 1.17 13.35
C GLN A 542 -13.71 2.60 12.78
N ALA A 543 -12.70 3.43 13.05
CA ALA A 543 -12.67 4.81 12.57
C ALA A 543 -12.58 4.91 11.05
N GLY A 544 -11.93 3.95 10.37
CA GLY A 544 -11.75 3.98 8.92
C GLY A 544 -11.20 5.33 8.45
N GLY A 545 -11.78 5.89 7.40
CA GLY A 545 -11.43 7.19 6.81
C GLY A 545 -12.22 8.39 7.37
N SER A 546 -12.83 8.27 8.55
CA SER A 546 -13.68 9.34 9.10
C SER A 546 -12.90 10.55 9.63
N MET A 547 -11.59 10.40 9.85
CA MET A 547 -10.71 11.44 10.38
C MET A 547 -9.39 11.50 9.59
N GLY A 548 -8.71 12.64 9.62
CA GLY A 548 -7.37 12.82 9.07
C GLY A 548 -6.29 12.12 9.90
N TYR A 549 -5.08 12.04 9.35
CA TYR A 549 -3.95 11.31 9.92
C TYR A 549 -3.63 11.75 11.37
N PHE A 550 -3.49 13.06 11.60
CA PHE A 550 -3.15 13.56 12.95
C PHE A 550 -4.22 13.23 14.00
N LYS A 551 -5.50 13.38 13.61
CA LYS A 551 -6.60 13.06 14.52
C LYS A 551 -6.68 11.56 14.82
N LEU A 552 -6.35 10.70 13.87
CA LEU A 552 -6.32 9.25 14.09
C LEU A 552 -5.18 8.84 15.03
N LEU A 553 -4.00 9.46 14.91
CA LEU A 553 -2.90 9.26 15.85
C LEU A 553 -3.31 9.67 17.27
N GLU A 554 -3.85 10.88 17.43
CA GLU A 554 -4.36 11.37 18.72
C GLU A 554 -5.45 10.45 19.29
N TYR A 555 -6.41 10.04 18.43
CA TYR A 555 -7.51 9.16 18.80
C TYR A 555 -7.04 7.82 19.36
N CYS A 556 -5.91 7.31 18.89
CA CYS A 556 -5.30 6.05 19.33
C CYS A 556 -4.10 6.25 20.28
N ASN A 557 -3.85 7.47 20.73
CA ASN A 557 -2.73 7.80 21.61
C ASN A 557 -1.38 7.29 21.06
N LEU A 558 -1.15 7.55 19.77
CA LEU A 558 0.09 7.26 19.06
C LEU A 558 0.90 8.54 18.89
N HIS A 559 2.24 8.41 18.84
CA HIS A 559 3.10 9.55 18.58
C HIS A 559 2.95 10.03 17.13
N ASN A 560 3.05 11.34 16.95
CA ASN A 560 3.16 11.91 15.62
C ASN A 560 4.63 12.00 15.24
N VAL A 561 5.07 11.14 14.33
CA VAL A 561 6.48 11.04 13.88
C VAL A 561 7.03 12.31 13.23
N LEU A 562 6.16 13.27 12.90
CA LEU A 562 6.53 14.58 12.33
C LEU A 562 6.94 15.61 13.41
N TYR A 563 6.89 15.25 14.70
CA TYR A 563 7.34 16.10 15.79
C TYR A 563 8.71 15.67 16.27
N GLU A 564 9.58 16.61 16.60
CA GLU A 564 10.95 16.32 17.09
C GLU A 564 10.92 15.46 18.35
N GLY A 565 11.78 14.42 18.39
CA GLY A 565 11.91 13.48 19.50
C GLY A 565 10.96 12.30 19.48
N SER A 566 9.82 12.41 18.78
CA SER A 566 8.76 11.41 18.77
C SER A 566 9.19 10.04 18.25
N VAL A 567 10.05 9.99 17.23
CA VAL A 567 10.56 8.72 16.66
C VAL A 567 11.36 7.93 17.70
N LYS A 568 12.21 8.60 18.49
CA LYS A 568 12.97 7.94 19.55
C LYS A 568 12.06 7.41 20.65
N GLU A 569 11.06 8.19 21.06
CA GLU A 569 10.09 7.79 22.08
C GLU A 569 9.28 6.57 21.63
N ALA A 570 8.77 6.60 20.39
CA ALA A 570 7.98 5.51 19.80
C ALA A 570 8.77 4.19 19.70
N LEU A 571 10.08 4.25 19.43
CA LEU A 571 10.92 3.07 19.16
C LEU A 571 11.71 2.55 20.35
N THR A 572 11.67 3.21 21.53
CA THR A 572 12.50 2.84 22.68
C THR A 572 12.37 1.36 23.04
N ALA A 573 11.14 0.83 23.14
CA ALA A 573 10.93 -0.57 23.50
C ALA A 573 11.40 -1.55 22.42
N VAL A 574 11.32 -1.18 21.14
CA VAL A 574 11.82 -1.99 20.02
C VAL A 574 13.35 -2.04 20.06
N PHE A 575 14.01 -0.93 20.37
CA PHE A 575 15.47 -0.90 20.54
C PHE A 575 15.92 -1.76 21.71
N GLU A 576 15.20 -1.71 22.85
CA GLU A 576 15.47 -2.57 24.01
C GLU A 576 15.33 -4.05 23.67
N GLU A 577 14.29 -4.44 22.92
CA GLU A 577 14.06 -5.83 22.51
C GLU A 577 15.12 -6.33 21.53
N LEU A 578 15.57 -5.47 20.62
CA LEU A 578 16.65 -5.77 19.68
C LEU A 578 18.05 -5.62 20.32
N ASP A 579 18.14 -5.19 21.58
CA ASP A 579 19.40 -4.96 22.33
C ASP A 579 20.37 -4.02 21.59
N VAL A 580 19.90 -2.84 21.12
CA VAL A 580 20.68 -1.88 20.30
C VAL A 580 20.68 -0.46 20.85
#